data_a29a2f5d2682df1c87cf49f6b883b595
#
_entry.id   a29a2f5d2682df1c87cf49f6b883b595
#
_cell.length_a   1.000
_cell.length_b   1.000
_cell.length_c   1.000
_cell.angle_alpha   90.00
_cell.angle_beta   90.00
_cell.angle_gamma   90.00
#
_symmetry.space_group_name_H-M   'P 1'
#
loop_
_entity.id
_entity.type
_entity.pdbx_description
1 polymer ?
#
loop_
_entity_poly.entity_id
_entity_poly.type
_entity_poly.pdbx_seq_one_letter_code
_entity_poly.pdbx_strand_id
1 'polypeptide(L)'
;FDFVNQSSGNVLNDGEFHFYGDYTNEGLFSYTTNSTTGYVIFEGKNKPTQTLAGSSPSFFYDALFNRQANHAFDIKNEIENAGTVNLFNGVLFVDKASNGSFIFLEGAQHMNTSDKSHVDGEVVKLGKEGFKYPIGDSGFYRFASISAPSNKSDEYTGQYFFENSDLLYPHQNRSGVIEKIDDTEYWVVNKKSDTKGSIILTLS
;
A
#
# COMPACT_ATOMS: atom_id res chain seq x y z
N PHE A 1 5.39 -0.75 -24.11
CA PHE A 1 4.43 0.34 -24.37
C PHE A 1 3.76 0.72 -23.06
N ASP A 2 3.45 2.01 -22.89
CA ASP A 2 2.67 2.50 -21.78
C ASP A 2 1.18 2.18 -22.02
N PHE A 3 0.44 1.98 -20.93
CA PHE A 3 -1.00 1.79 -20.97
C PHE A 3 -1.70 3.07 -20.52
N VAL A 4 -2.70 3.49 -21.28
CA VAL A 4 -3.53 4.65 -20.93
C VAL A 4 -5.01 4.28 -21.10
N ASN A 5 -5.73 4.26 -19.99
CA ASN A 5 -7.19 4.17 -19.99
C ASN A 5 -7.75 5.60 -19.99
N GLN A 6 -8.35 6.02 -21.08
CA GLN A 6 -8.92 7.37 -21.25
C GLN A 6 -10.15 7.58 -20.34
N SER A 7 -10.57 8.83 -20.12
CA SER A 7 -11.68 9.18 -19.23
C SER A 7 -13.03 8.52 -19.57
N SER A 8 -13.25 8.14 -20.83
CA SER A 8 -14.40 7.37 -21.26
C SER A 8 -14.14 5.86 -21.32
N GLY A 9 -12.93 5.43 -21.01
CA GLY A 9 -12.53 4.03 -21.07
C GLY A 9 -13.15 3.22 -19.93
N ASN A 10 -13.56 2.00 -20.24
CA ASN A 10 -14.11 1.05 -19.28
C ASN A 10 -13.41 -0.30 -19.49
N VAL A 11 -12.58 -0.67 -18.55
CA VAL A 11 -11.82 -1.93 -18.53
C VAL A 11 -12.30 -2.77 -17.35
N LEU A 12 -12.85 -3.94 -17.65
CA LEU A 12 -13.17 -4.97 -16.67
C LEU A 12 -12.21 -6.15 -16.87
N ASN A 13 -11.31 -6.34 -15.92
CA ASN A 13 -10.30 -7.39 -15.98
C ASN A 13 -10.70 -8.59 -15.12
N ASP A 14 -11.20 -9.64 -15.76
CA ASP A 14 -11.47 -10.94 -15.13
C ASP A 14 -10.47 -12.02 -15.53
N GLY A 15 -9.39 -11.63 -16.18
CA GLY A 15 -8.31 -12.48 -16.63
C GLY A 15 -6.96 -11.97 -16.14
N GLU A 16 -5.94 -12.11 -16.98
CA GLU A 16 -4.58 -11.68 -16.70
C GLU A 16 -4.19 -10.50 -17.60
N PHE A 17 -3.73 -9.41 -16.99
CA PHE A 17 -3.34 -8.19 -17.68
C PHE A 17 -1.90 -7.79 -17.29
N HIS A 18 -0.98 -7.75 -18.29
CA HIS A 18 0.43 -7.44 -18.10
C HIS A 18 0.76 -5.99 -18.47
N PHE A 19 1.38 -5.27 -17.56
CA PHE A 19 1.87 -3.91 -17.75
C PHE A 19 3.39 -3.87 -17.76
N TYR A 20 3.98 -3.64 -18.94
CA TYR A 20 5.42 -3.53 -19.13
C TYR A 20 5.95 -2.09 -19.13
N GLY A 21 5.09 -1.12 -19.39
CA GLY A 21 5.35 0.32 -19.36
C GLY A 21 4.63 1.01 -18.22
N ASP A 22 4.51 2.33 -18.28
CA ASP A 22 3.74 3.08 -17.31
C ASP A 22 2.24 2.79 -17.47
N TYR A 23 1.52 2.96 -16.39
CA TYR A 23 0.08 2.78 -16.31
C TYR A 23 -0.58 4.12 -15.97
N THR A 24 -1.57 4.53 -16.75
CA THR A 24 -2.36 5.74 -16.49
C THR A 24 -3.85 5.40 -16.58
N ASN A 25 -4.59 5.66 -15.50
CA ASN A 25 -6.03 5.44 -15.45
C ASN A 25 -6.81 6.76 -15.27
N GLU A 26 -7.52 7.17 -16.33
CA GLU A 26 -8.42 8.32 -16.31
C GLU A 26 -9.90 7.89 -16.41
N GLY A 27 -10.16 6.59 -16.56
CA GLY A 27 -11.49 6.00 -16.71
C GLY A 27 -11.80 4.97 -15.64
N LEU A 28 -12.66 4.01 -15.93
CA LEU A 28 -12.91 2.87 -15.08
C LEU A 28 -11.90 1.75 -15.40
N PHE A 29 -11.11 1.34 -14.42
CA PHE A 29 -10.36 0.10 -14.43
C PHE A 29 -10.76 -0.73 -13.21
N SER A 30 -11.40 -1.86 -13.43
CA SER A 30 -11.95 -2.70 -12.36
C SER A 30 -12.00 -4.18 -12.79
N TYR A 31 -12.63 -4.99 -11.99
CA TYR A 31 -13.01 -6.38 -12.28
C TYR A 31 -14.54 -6.50 -12.18
N THR A 32 -15.13 -7.57 -12.75
CA THR A 32 -16.57 -7.79 -12.66
C THR A 32 -16.99 -8.04 -11.22
N THR A 33 -18.08 -7.42 -10.79
CA THR A 33 -18.63 -7.60 -9.43
C THR A 33 -18.79 -9.08 -9.09
N ASN A 34 -18.27 -9.48 -7.94
CA ASN A 34 -18.18 -10.86 -7.46
C ASN A 34 -17.21 -11.77 -8.25
N SER A 35 -16.46 -11.27 -9.22
CA SER A 35 -15.33 -12.02 -9.79
C SER A 35 -14.18 -12.12 -8.78
N THR A 36 -13.47 -13.23 -8.83
CA THR A 36 -12.27 -13.51 -8.02
C THR A 36 -11.08 -13.90 -8.90
N THR A 37 -11.11 -13.54 -10.18
CA THR A 37 -10.14 -14.01 -11.18
C THR A 37 -9.30 -12.91 -11.81
N GLY A 38 -9.62 -11.64 -11.60
CA GLY A 38 -8.87 -10.53 -12.17
C GLY A 38 -7.44 -10.45 -11.61
N TYR A 39 -6.44 -10.54 -12.47
CA TYR A 39 -5.03 -10.47 -12.09
C TYR A 39 -4.30 -9.42 -12.92
N VAL A 40 -3.65 -8.49 -12.24
CA VAL A 40 -2.79 -7.49 -12.88
C VAL A 40 -1.32 -7.76 -12.55
N ILE A 41 -0.45 -7.63 -13.54
CA ILE A 41 0.98 -7.93 -13.41
C ILE A 41 1.78 -6.72 -13.89
N PHE A 42 2.51 -6.10 -12.97
CA PHE A 42 3.43 -5.00 -13.23
C PHE A 42 4.86 -5.52 -13.25
N GLU A 43 5.46 -5.57 -14.45
CA GLU A 43 6.77 -6.18 -14.65
C GLU A 43 7.68 -5.41 -15.64
N GLY A 44 7.52 -4.10 -15.71
CA GLY A 44 8.31 -3.27 -16.63
C GLY A 44 9.82 -3.39 -16.38
N LYS A 45 10.60 -3.58 -17.47
CA LYS A 45 12.05 -3.84 -17.42
C LYS A 45 12.90 -2.69 -17.95
N ASN A 46 12.30 -1.77 -18.71
CA ASN A 46 13.04 -0.84 -19.56
C ASN A 46 13.43 0.49 -18.88
N LYS A 47 12.91 0.78 -17.72
CA LYS A 47 13.23 1.98 -16.91
C LYS A 47 13.36 1.62 -15.42
N PRO A 48 14.15 2.38 -14.66
CA PRO A 48 14.32 2.11 -13.22
C PRO A 48 13.03 2.23 -12.43
N THR A 49 12.08 3.06 -12.87
CA THR A 49 10.79 3.24 -12.19
C THR A 49 9.63 3.03 -13.16
N GLN A 50 8.62 2.28 -12.76
CA GLN A 50 7.32 2.17 -13.44
C GLN A 50 6.30 3.01 -12.69
N THR A 51 5.67 3.96 -13.36
CA THR A 51 4.70 4.86 -12.76
C THR A 51 3.28 4.32 -12.94
N LEU A 52 2.52 4.31 -11.86
CA LEU A 52 1.09 4.06 -11.86
C LEU A 52 0.40 5.37 -11.49
N ALA A 53 -0.26 6.01 -12.46
CA ALA A 53 -0.84 7.34 -12.34
C ALA A 53 -2.28 7.40 -12.85
N GLY A 54 -2.88 8.58 -12.76
CA GLY A 54 -4.19 8.89 -13.27
C GLY A 54 -5.09 9.55 -12.24
N SER A 55 -6.17 10.15 -12.71
CA SER A 55 -7.13 10.87 -11.86
C SER A 55 -8.28 9.97 -11.36
N SER A 56 -8.43 8.79 -11.93
CA SER A 56 -9.48 7.83 -11.53
C SER A 56 -8.89 6.68 -10.71
N PRO A 57 -9.56 6.26 -9.63
CA PRO A 57 -9.15 5.08 -8.86
C PRO A 57 -9.04 3.83 -9.73
N SER A 58 -8.12 2.93 -9.36
CA SER A 58 -7.93 1.64 -10.01
C SER A 58 -8.26 0.52 -9.05
N PHE A 59 -9.15 -0.39 -9.45
CA PHE A 59 -9.63 -1.49 -8.64
C PHE A 59 -9.05 -2.80 -9.15
N PHE A 60 -8.15 -3.41 -8.36
CA PHE A 60 -7.54 -4.69 -8.69
C PHE A 60 -8.11 -5.79 -7.80
N TYR A 61 -8.32 -6.98 -8.35
CA TYR A 61 -8.58 -8.14 -7.51
C TYR A 61 -7.25 -8.68 -6.99
N ASP A 62 -6.47 -9.40 -7.80
CA ASP A 62 -5.11 -9.80 -7.47
C ASP A 62 -4.09 -8.95 -8.22
N ALA A 63 -2.94 -8.70 -7.60
CA ALA A 63 -1.86 -7.92 -8.21
C ALA A 63 -0.48 -8.56 -7.96
N LEU A 64 0.39 -8.53 -8.96
CA LEU A 64 1.81 -8.85 -8.85
C LEU A 64 2.65 -7.63 -9.19
N PHE A 65 3.51 -7.24 -8.26
CA PHE A 65 4.57 -6.25 -8.47
C PHE A 65 5.91 -6.97 -8.55
N ASN A 66 6.47 -7.07 -9.75
CA ASN A 66 7.68 -7.85 -10.02
C ASN A 66 8.60 -7.12 -10.99
N ARG A 67 9.56 -6.39 -10.46
CA ARG A 67 10.58 -5.71 -11.26
C ARG A 67 11.96 -6.31 -11.01
N GLN A 68 12.95 -5.90 -11.82
CA GLN A 68 14.34 -6.27 -11.58
C GLN A 68 14.87 -5.61 -10.29
N ALA A 69 15.91 -6.17 -9.72
CA ALA A 69 16.59 -5.61 -8.55
C ALA A 69 16.94 -4.12 -8.77
N ASN A 70 16.76 -3.30 -7.74
CA ASN A 70 16.95 -1.84 -7.72
C ASN A 70 15.98 -1.05 -8.62
N HIS A 71 14.91 -1.66 -9.11
CA HIS A 71 13.82 -0.98 -9.79
C HIS A 71 12.65 -0.76 -8.83
N ALA A 72 11.85 0.27 -9.08
CA ALA A 72 10.77 0.68 -8.19
C ALA A 72 9.46 0.91 -8.93
N PHE A 73 8.40 1.07 -8.16
CA PHE A 73 7.10 1.56 -8.60
C PHE A 73 6.83 2.93 -7.98
N ASP A 74 6.23 3.82 -8.73
CA ASP A 74 5.82 5.15 -8.29
C ASP A 74 4.29 5.23 -8.36
N ILE A 75 3.64 5.19 -7.20
CA ILE A 75 2.18 5.12 -7.07
C ILE A 75 1.65 6.53 -6.91
N LYS A 76 1.04 7.06 -7.98
CA LYS A 76 0.51 8.41 -8.11
C LYS A 76 -0.99 8.46 -8.34
N ASN A 77 -1.68 7.34 -8.17
CA ASN A 77 -3.13 7.31 -8.13
C ASN A 77 -3.62 6.43 -6.98
N GLU A 78 -4.91 6.43 -6.75
CA GLU A 78 -5.54 5.54 -5.79
C GLU A 78 -5.65 4.12 -6.37
N ILE A 79 -5.11 3.14 -5.63
CA ILE A 79 -5.15 1.73 -5.95
C ILE A 79 -5.85 0.99 -4.82
N GLU A 80 -6.97 0.35 -5.14
CA GLU A 80 -7.72 -0.50 -4.23
C GLU A 80 -7.54 -1.97 -4.60
N ASN A 81 -7.17 -2.81 -3.62
CA ASN A 81 -6.90 -4.22 -3.82
C ASN A 81 -7.91 -5.05 -3.01
N ALA A 82 -8.61 -5.99 -3.66
CA ALA A 82 -9.63 -6.82 -3.04
C ALA A 82 -9.17 -8.27 -2.74
N GLY A 83 -8.15 -8.74 -3.43
CA GLY A 83 -7.59 -10.09 -3.30
C GLY A 83 -6.18 -10.10 -2.73
N THR A 84 -5.26 -10.81 -3.38
CA THR A 84 -3.88 -10.97 -2.93
C THR A 84 -2.93 -10.07 -3.71
N VAL A 85 -2.19 -9.24 -2.98
CA VAL A 85 -1.09 -8.44 -3.54
C VAL A 85 0.23 -9.16 -3.31
N ASN A 86 0.86 -9.58 -4.39
CA ASN A 86 2.17 -10.21 -4.37
C ASN A 86 3.27 -9.15 -4.57
N LEU A 87 3.96 -8.78 -3.49
CA LEU A 87 5.09 -7.86 -3.49
C LEU A 87 6.39 -8.65 -3.68
N PHE A 88 6.60 -9.13 -4.91
CA PHE A 88 7.68 -10.07 -5.20
C PHE A 88 9.04 -9.38 -5.32
N ASN A 89 9.10 -8.24 -6.04
CA ASN A 89 10.34 -7.50 -6.22
C ASN A 89 10.07 -6.05 -6.68
N GLY A 90 10.71 -5.09 -6.02
CA GLY A 90 10.58 -3.65 -6.26
C GLY A 90 9.79 -2.93 -5.18
N VAL A 91 10.36 -1.83 -4.66
CA VAL A 91 9.71 -0.98 -3.66
C VAL A 91 8.61 -0.15 -4.32
N LEU A 92 7.45 -0.04 -3.67
CA LEU A 92 6.32 0.79 -4.09
C LEU A 92 6.36 2.10 -3.30
N PHE A 93 6.71 3.20 -3.96
CA PHE A 93 6.67 4.55 -3.39
C PHE A 93 5.27 5.13 -3.57
N VAL A 94 4.58 5.43 -2.46
CA VAL A 94 3.24 6.03 -2.48
C VAL A 94 3.36 7.55 -2.38
N ASP A 95 3.13 8.24 -3.48
CA ASP A 95 3.20 9.70 -3.58
C ASP A 95 1.85 10.36 -3.27
N LYS A 96 1.62 10.67 -2.00
CA LYS A 96 0.41 11.38 -1.55
C LYS A 96 0.25 12.77 -2.18
N ALA A 97 1.34 13.46 -2.52
CA ALA A 97 1.26 14.77 -3.14
C ALA A 97 0.65 14.70 -4.55
N SER A 98 0.75 13.54 -5.19
CA SER A 98 0.14 13.24 -6.50
C SER A 98 -1.14 12.39 -6.39
N ASN A 99 -1.81 12.38 -5.24
CA ASN A 99 -2.99 11.54 -4.93
C ASN A 99 -2.72 10.03 -4.89
N GLY A 100 -1.48 9.63 -4.71
CA GLY A 100 -1.13 8.21 -4.51
C GLY A 100 -1.74 7.66 -3.21
N SER A 101 -2.40 6.50 -3.31
CA SER A 101 -2.95 5.76 -2.19
C SER A 101 -2.90 4.26 -2.48
N PHE A 102 -2.57 3.46 -1.46
CA PHE A 102 -2.49 2.01 -1.61
C PHE A 102 -3.36 1.33 -0.55
N ILE A 103 -4.49 0.77 -0.99
CA ILE A 103 -5.60 0.35 -0.13
C ILE A 103 -5.80 -1.14 -0.23
N PHE A 104 -5.91 -1.81 0.92
CA PHE A 104 -6.36 -3.19 1.07
C PHE A 104 -7.79 -3.21 1.59
N LEU A 105 -8.72 -3.68 0.78
CA LEU A 105 -10.13 -3.84 1.13
C LEU A 105 -10.36 -5.00 2.12
N GLU A 106 -11.60 -5.17 2.59
CA GLU A 106 -11.97 -6.32 3.45
C GLU A 106 -11.59 -7.64 2.75
N GLY A 107 -10.92 -8.53 3.45
CA GLY A 107 -10.44 -9.82 2.93
C GLY A 107 -9.12 -9.75 2.16
N ALA A 108 -8.70 -8.57 1.69
CA ALA A 108 -7.46 -8.42 0.95
C ALA A 108 -6.22 -8.64 1.85
N GLN A 109 -5.20 -9.27 1.26
CA GLN A 109 -3.95 -9.61 1.94
C GLN A 109 -2.74 -9.42 1.00
N HIS A 110 -1.55 -9.58 1.54
CA HIS A 110 -0.31 -9.51 0.76
C HIS A 110 0.62 -10.67 1.07
N MET A 111 1.62 -10.87 0.19
CA MET A 111 2.66 -11.87 0.34
C MET A 111 4.01 -11.39 -0.21
N ASN A 112 5.08 -12.11 0.15
CA ASN A 112 6.46 -11.91 -0.33
C ASN A 112 7.10 -10.55 0.02
N THR A 113 6.60 -9.85 1.03
CA THR A 113 7.22 -8.62 1.52
C THR A 113 8.61 -8.85 2.10
N SER A 114 9.53 -7.94 1.79
CA SER A 114 10.93 -7.99 2.21
C SER A 114 11.58 -6.62 2.08
N ASP A 115 12.84 -6.47 2.47
CA ASP A 115 13.63 -5.25 2.22
C ASP A 115 13.72 -4.88 0.73
N LYS A 116 13.58 -5.86 -0.16
CA LYS A 116 13.57 -5.63 -1.62
C LYS A 116 12.20 -5.25 -2.19
N SER A 117 11.14 -5.46 -1.42
CA SER A 117 9.77 -5.23 -1.89
C SER A 117 8.84 -4.99 -0.72
N HIS A 118 8.44 -3.77 -0.56
CA HIS A 118 7.50 -3.27 0.45
C HIS A 118 6.86 -1.98 -0.07
N VAL A 119 5.95 -1.43 0.69
CA VAL A 119 5.36 -0.12 0.40
C VAL A 119 6.10 0.93 1.23
N ASP A 120 6.76 1.85 0.56
CA ASP A 120 7.35 3.06 1.14
C ASP A 120 6.30 4.17 1.06
N GLY A 121 5.61 4.38 2.16
CA GLY A 121 4.50 5.31 2.30
C GLY A 121 3.36 4.75 3.13
N GLU A 122 2.24 5.49 3.17
CA GLU A 122 1.06 5.07 3.93
C GLU A 122 0.28 3.98 3.20
N VAL A 123 -0.05 2.91 3.92
CA VAL A 123 -0.95 1.84 3.49
C VAL A 123 -2.25 1.93 4.26
N VAL A 124 -3.37 1.82 3.56
CA VAL A 124 -4.72 1.82 4.12
C VAL A 124 -5.25 0.39 4.19
N LYS A 125 -5.89 0.03 5.31
CA LYS A 125 -6.65 -1.22 5.47
C LYS A 125 -8.08 -0.91 5.87
N LEU A 126 -9.03 -1.40 5.06
CA LEU A 126 -10.44 -1.42 5.38
C LEU A 126 -10.86 -2.82 5.82
N GLY A 127 -11.77 -2.89 6.78
CA GLY A 127 -12.40 -4.14 7.18
C GLY A 127 -12.13 -4.54 8.62
N LYS A 128 -12.58 -5.74 8.97
CA LYS A 128 -12.55 -6.27 10.35
C LYS A 128 -11.52 -7.37 10.57
N GLU A 129 -10.66 -7.65 9.60
CA GLU A 129 -9.59 -8.64 9.77
C GLU A 129 -8.35 -8.00 10.40
N GLY A 130 -7.63 -8.81 11.19
CA GLY A 130 -6.27 -8.46 11.58
C GLY A 130 -5.39 -8.30 10.34
N PHE A 131 -4.48 -7.32 10.37
CA PHE A 131 -3.67 -7.02 9.19
C PHE A 131 -2.23 -6.70 9.56
N LYS A 132 -1.31 -7.27 8.80
CA LYS A 132 0.11 -6.96 8.85
C LYS A 132 0.44 -6.02 7.70
N TYR A 133 0.80 -4.77 8.00
CA TYR A 133 1.09 -3.76 6.98
C TYR A 133 2.40 -4.08 6.26
N PRO A 134 2.42 -4.08 4.92
CA PRO A 134 3.63 -4.32 4.12
C PRO A 134 4.51 -3.07 3.99
N ILE A 135 4.76 -2.35 5.07
CA ILE A 135 5.40 -1.04 5.09
C ILE A 135 6.89 -1.10 5.34
N GLY A 136 7.60 -0.11 4.81
CA GLY A 136 9.03 0.09 5.00
C GLY A 136 9.47 1.47 4.53
N ASP A 137 10.72 1.81 4.75
CA ASP A 137 11.37 3.06 4.32
C ASP A 137 12.88 2.83 4.21
N SER A 138 13.54 3.59 3.33
CA SER A 138 14.99 3.58 3.15
C SER A 138 15.58 2.17 2.91
N GLY A 139 14.80 1.27 2.29
CA GLY A 139 15.21 -0.10 1.99
C GLY A 139 15.06 -1.08 3.15
N PHE A 140 14.40 -0.70 4.24
CA PHE A 140 14.08 -1.56 5.37
C PHE A 140 12.59 -1.87 5.41
N TYR A 141 12.24 -3.15 5.30
CA TYR A 141 10.89 -3.63 5.59
C TYR A 141 10.69 -3.71 7.10
N ARG A 142 9.78 -2.93 7.64
CA ARG A 142 9.43 -2.88 9.07
C ARG A 142 7.91 -2.85 9.23
N PHE A 143 7.34 -4.00 9.51
CA PHE A 143 5.89 -4.08 9.60
C PHE A 143 5.34 -3.48 10.89
N ALA A 144 4.13 -2.93 10.80
CA ALA A 144 3.19 -2.85 11.90
C ALA A 144 2.06 -3.85 11.66
N SER A 145 1.47 -4.41 12.70
CA SER A 145 0.26 -5.22 12.53
C SER A 145 -0.80 -4.83 13.55
N ILE A 146 -2.05 -4.92 13.13
CA ILE A 146 -3.22 -4.68 13.97
C ILE A 146 -3.99 -5.97 14.18
N SER A 147 -4.52 -6.18 15.39
CA SER A 147 -5.52 -7.22 15.61
C SER A 147 -6.82 -6.89 14.87
N ALA A 148 -7.71 -7.86 14.76
CA ALA A 148 -8.99 -7.70 14.07
C ALA A 148 -9.81 -6.52 14.66
N PRO A 149 -10.14 -5.49 13.87
CA PRO A 149 -11.08 -4.45 14.27
C PRO A 149 -12.51 -4.98 14.46
N SER A 150 -13.37 -4.18 15.08
CA SER A 150 -14.72 -4.61 15.43
C SER A 150 -15.73 -4.50 14.29
N ASN A 151 -15.50 -3.56 13.34
CA ASN A 151 -16.47 -3.25 12.31
C ASN A 151 -15.88 -3.39 10.90
N LYS A 152 -16.70 -3.76 9.94
CA LYS A 152 -16.32 -3.84 8.52
C LYS A 152 -15.97 -2.49 7.89
N SER A 153 -16.52 -1.41 8.44
CA SER A 153 -16.24 -0.03 8.03
C SER A 153 -15.05 0.58 8.76
N ASP A 154 -14.35 -0.19 9.59
CA ASP A 154 -13.14 0.29 10.23
C ASP A 154 -12.03 0.49 9.19
N GLU A 155 -11.43 1.67 9.22
CA GLU A 155 -10.32 2.07 8.39
C GLU A 155 -9.13 2.43 9.27
N TYR A 156 -8.01 1.77 9.01
CA TYR A 156 -6.75 2.05 9.67
C TYR A 156 -5.65 2.28 8.63
N THR A 157 -4.75 3.18 8.95
CA THR A 157 -3.55 3.40 8.13
C THR A 157 -2.31 3.04 8.92
N GLY A 158 -1.28 2.58 8.20
CA GLY A 158 0.04 2.32 8.75
C GLY A 158 1.12 2.89 7.85
N GLN A 159 2.15 3.48 8.45
CA GLN A 159 3.35 3.95 7.78
C GLN A 159 4.55 3.78 8.71
N TYR A 160 5.71 3.48 8.13
CA TYR A 160 6.99 3.40 8.81
C TYR A 160 7.91 4.52 8.32
N PHE A 161 8.75 5.02 9.22
CA PHE A 161 9.74 6.05 8.95
C PHE A 161 11.08 5.67 9.54
N PHE A 162 12.11 5.63 8.70
CA PHE A 162 13.49 5.46 9.12
C PHE A 162 14.14 6.84 9.30
N GLU A 163 13.66 7.56 10.32
CA GLU A 163 14.12 8.89 10.69
C GLU A 163 13.87 9.19 12.18
N ASN A 164 14.52 10.24 12.69
CA ASN A 164 14.31 10.68 14.06
C ASN A 164 12.98 11.43 14.19
N SER A 165 12.11 10.96 15.08
CA SER A 165 10.79 11.56 15.33
C SER A 165 10.82 12.79 16.25
N ASP A 166 11.98 13.19 16.83
CA ASP A 166 12.08 14.21 17.90
C ASP A 166 11.51 15.58 17.48
N LEU A 167 11.61 15.94 16.20
CA LEU A 167 11.02 17.20 15.67
C LEU A 167 9.50 17.21 15.69
N LEU A 168 8.85 16.06 15.49
CA LEU A 168 7.40 15.91 15.47
C LEU A 168 6.84 15.55 16.84
N TYR A 169 7.58 14.72 17.58
CA TYR A 169 7.23 14.16 18.88
C TYR A 169 8.40 14.34 19.84
N PRO A 170 8.55 15.52 20.48
CA PRO A 170 9.73 15.83 21.30
C PRO A 170 10.01 14.78 22.38
N HIS A 171 11.15 14.09 22.29
CA HIS A 171 11.51 12.96 23.14
C HIS A 171 11.70 13.36 24.61
N GLN A 172 11.96 14.65 24.88
CA GLN A 172 12.01 15.19 26.23
C GLN A 172 10.64 15.18 26.95
N ASN A 173 9.54 15.11 26.20
CA ASN A 173 8.18 15.09 26.75
C ASN A 173 7.73 13.71 27.24
N ARG A 174 8.65 12.72 27.22
CA ARG A 174 8.36 11.39 27.76
C ARG A 174 8.00 11.44 29.24
N SER A 175 7.15 10.53 29.68
CA SER A 175 6.70 10.45 31.07
C SER A 175 6.53 9.01 31.56
N GLY A 176 6.35 8.84 32.86
CA GLY A 176 6.16 7.53 33.48
C GLY A 176 7.42 6.67 33.44
N VAL A 177 7.28 5.44 32.98
CA VAL A 177 8.36 4.45 32.93
C VAL A 177 9.19 4.47 31.64
N ILE A 178 8.92 5.42 30.75
CA ILE A 178 9.64 5.53 29.47
C ILE A 178 11.01 6.17 29.73
N GLU A 179 12.07 5.37 29.66
CA GLU A 179 13.43 5.83 29.86
C GLU A 179 14.05 6.43 28.61
N LYS A 180 13.79 5.83 27.44
CA LYS A 180 14.31 6.27 26.14
C LYS A 180 13.24 6.09 25.06
N ILE A 181 13.21 7.01 24.08
CA ILE A 181 12.49 6.89 22.81
C ILE A 181 13.55 6.65 21.74
N ASP A 182 13.24 5.81 20.77
CA ASP A 182 14.13 5.55 19.64
C ASP A 182 14.32 6.84 18.83
N ASP A 183 15.54 7.10 18.41
CA ASP A 183 15.94 8.28 17.63
C ASP A 183 16.28 7.97 16.17
N THR A 184 15.99 6.75 15.74
CA THR A 184 16.33 6.26 14.39
C THR A 184 15.11 5.87 13.56
N GLU A 185 14.03 5.43 14.20
CA GLU A 185 12.84 4.93 13.48
C GLU A 185 11.56 5.07 14.30
N TYR A 186 10.42 5.15 13.59
CA TYR A 186 9.10 5.11 14.22
C TYR A 186 8.00 4.65 13.26
N TRP A 187 6.87 4.29 13.83
CA TRP A 187 5.65 3.91 13.11
C TRP A 187 4.52 4.88 13.42
N VAL A 188 3.70 5.16 12.42
CA VAL A 188 2.44 5.88 12.58
C VAL A 188 1.31 4.95 12.19
N VAL A 189 0.42 4.67 13.14
CA VAL A 189 -0.80 3.89 12.90
C VAL A 189 -2.00 4.71 13.34
N ASN A 190 -2.87 5.06 12.40
CA ASN A 190 -4.04 5.89 12.65
C ASN A 190 -5.32 5.14 12.36
N LYS A 191 -6.33 5.38 13.19
CA LYS A 191 -7.71 5.04 12.87
C LYS A 191 -8.37 6.22 12.17
N LYS A 192 -8.94 5.99 10.99
CA LYS A 192 -9.61 7.01 10.18
C LYS A 192 -11.13 6.99 10.36
N SER A 193 -11.71 5.86 10.76
CA SER A 193 -13.14 5.71 10.99
C SER A 193 -13.56 6.23 12.37
N ASP A 194 -14.77 6.81 12.47
CA ASP A 194 -15.35 7.32 13.74
C ASP A 194 -15.94 6.20 14.61
N THR A 195 -15.82 4.95 14.23
CA THR A 195 -16.34 3.81 14.98
C THR A 195 -15.61 3.62 16.31
N LYS A 196 -16.29 3.19 17.35
CA LYS A 196 -15.66 2.83 18.62
C LYS A 196 -15.02 1.44 18.50
N GLY A 197 -13.89 1.25 19.12
CA GLY A 197 -13.19 -0.03 19.17
C GLY A 197 -11.72 0.17 19.53
N SER A 198 -11.09 -0.90 19.98
CA SER A 198 -9.65 -0.97 20.26
C SER A 198 -9.01 -2.08 19.44
N ILE A 199 -7.74 -1.92 19.15
CA ILE A 199 -6.89 -2.90 18.50
C ILE A 199 -5.67 -3.18 19.37
N ILE A 200 -5.04 -4.33 19.16
CA ILE A 200 -3.68 -4.61 19.63
C ILE A 200 -2.74 -4.28 18.47
N LEU A 201 -1.76 -3.43 18.75
CA LEU A 201 -0.70 -3.07 17.81
C LEU A 201 0.55 -3.89 18.10
N THR A 202 1.16 -4.46 17.07
CA THR A 202 2.46 -5.13 17.15
C THR A 202 3.40 -4.50 16.12
N LEU A 203 4.61 -4.16 16.53
CA LEU A 203 5.68 -3.60 15.70
C LEU A 203 6.81 -4.62 15.54
N SER A 204 7.53 -4.57 14.41
CA SER A 204 8.70 -5.44 14.14
C SER A 204 9.96 -4.87 14.74
#